data_1e8fd4f87d9b1729a8a88663d77cfb15
#
_entry.id   1e8fd4f87d9b1729a8a88663d77cfb15
#
_cell.length_a   1.000
_cell.length_b   1.000
_cell.length_c   1.000
_cell.angle_alpha   90.00
_cell.angle_beta   90.00
_cell.angle_gamma   90.00
#
_symmetry.space_group_name_H-M   'P 1'
#
loop_
_entity.id
_entity.type
_entity.pdbx_description
1 polymer ?
#
loop_
_entity_poly.entity_id
_entity_poly.type
_entity_poly.pdbx_seq_one_letter_code
_entity_poly.pdbx_strand_id
1 'polypeptide(L)'
;MRVRNKAWAPEELETNKHMIHDPESCKGRWHEVFGNNNPIHVEIGCGKGRFVSQMALAHPDINYVGIERQTTVIAIAARRIEEEQKNIFLTQVDVENLESYFEVGEIDRLYINFCDPWPKKKQAKRRLTHKNFLEMYKRIFGEKAEIFFKTDNRNLFEFSLEEFCNNGWKLGNISLDLHNSDCEGNIMTEYEEKFSSKGMPIYRLEATWEKA
;
A
#
# COMPACT_ATOMS: atom_id res chain seq x y z
N MET A 1 9.02 14.91 -1.20
CA MET A 1 8.79 16.28 -1.75
C MET A 1 7.35 16.68 -1.42
N ARG A 2 7.12 17.76 -0.70
CA ARG A 2 5.75 18.18 -0.33
C ARG A 2 5.00 18.64 -1.57
N VAL A 3 3.94 17.93 -1.93
CA VAL A 3 3.06 18.32 -3.04
C VAL A 3 2.27 19.56 -2.64
N ARG A 4 2.25 20.60 -3.50
CA ARG A 4 1.46 21.81 -3.24
C ARG A 4 -0.01 21.52 -3.44
N ASN A 5 -0.84 22.09 -2.58
CA ASN A 5 -2.30 22.02 -2.73
C ASN A 5 -2.72 22.57 -4.11
N LYS A 6 -3.61 21.84 -4.78
CA LYS A 6 -4.21 22.20 -6.05
C LYS A 6 -5.69 22.51 -5.85
N ALA A 7 -6.14 23.65 -6.35
CA ALA A 7 -7.54 24.10 -6.16
C ALA A 7 -8.58 23.14 -6.75
N TRP A 8 -8.22 22.41 -7.81
CA TRP A 8 -9.10 21.45 -8.47
C TRP A 8 -9.24 20.09 -7.74
N ALA A 9 -8.32 19.79 -6.79
CA ALA A 9 -8.26 18.45 -6.18
C ALA A 9 -9.51 18.08 -5.34
N PRO A 10 -10.12 18.95 -4.55
CA PRO A 10 -11.36 18.61 -3.84
C PRO A 10 -12.51 18.23 -4.78
N GLU A 11 -12.74 19.02 -5.85
CA GLU A 11 -13.77 18.76 -6.84
C GLU A 11 -13.53 17.42 -7.56
N GLU A 12 -12.28 17.13 -7.92
CA GLU A 12 -11.92 15.85 -8.50
C GLU A 12 -12.29 14.68 -7.60
N LEU A 13 -11.95 14.77 -6.33
CA LEU A 13 -12.28 13.70 -5.39
C LEU A 13 -13.78 13.51 -5.27
N GLU A 14 -14.54 14.61 -5.20
CA GLU A 14 -15.99 14.58 -5.02
C GLU A 14 -16.71 13.91 -6.21
N THR A 15 -16.20 14.10 -7.42
CA THR A 15 -16.87 13.65 -8.66
C THR A 15 -16.31 12.35 -9.25
N ASN A 16 -15.12 11.92 -8.83
CA ASN A 16 -14.46 10.76 -9.41
C ASN A 16 -15.07 9.46 -8.89
N LYS A 17 -15.57 8.62 -9.80
CA LYS A 17 -16.27 7.37 -9.48
C LYS A 17 -15.42 6.28 -8.83
N HIS A 18 -14.09 6.40 -8.90
CA HIS A 18 -13.17 5.46 -8.23
C HIS A 18 -12.87 5.88 -6.78
N MET A 19 -13.46 6.99 -6.31
CA MET A 19 -13.29 7.44 -4.93
C MET A 19 -14.36 6.86 -4.01
N ILE A 20 -13.92 6.20 -2.94
CA ILE A 20 -14.76 5.81 -1.81
C ILE A 20 -14.60 6.89 -0.72
N HIS A 21 -15.69 7.61 -0.44
CA HIS A 21 -15.71 8.71 0.54
C HIS A 21 -15.98 8.24 1.96
N ASP A 22 -16.74 7.16 2.11
CA ASP A 22 -17.08 6.57 3.39
C ASP A 22 -16.65 5.09 3.42
N PRO A 23 -15.34 4.82 3.62
CA PRO A 23 -14.86 3.44 3.66
C PRO A 23 -15.29 2.68 4.92
N GLU A 24 -15.74 3.39 5.98
CA GLU A 24 -16.30 2.73 7.17
C GLU A 24 -17.59 1.98 6.83
N SER A 25 -18.41 2.53 5.93
CA SER A 25 -19.62 1.87 5.44
C SER A 25 -19.33 0.66 4.53
N CYS A 26 -18.12 0.57 4.01
CA CYS A 26 -17.69 -0.55 3.16
C CYS A 26 -17.16 -1.75 3.96
N LYS A 27 -16.87 -1.56 5.25
CA LYS A 27 -16.35 -2.61 6.12
C LYS A 27 -17.26 -3.85 6.13
N GLY A 28 -16.68 -5.03 5.85
CA GLY A 28 -17.40 -6.29 5.70
C GLY A 28 -18.18 -6.43 4.39
N ARG A 29 -18.06 -5.44 3.48
CA ARG A 29 -18.86 -5.37 2.25
C ARG A 29 -18.03 -4.99 1.01
N TRP A 30 -16.71 -5.02 1.09
CA TRP A 30 -15.84 -4.64 -0.04
C TRP A 30 -16.11 -5.49 -1.31
N HIS A 31 -16.46 -6.77 -1.15
CA HIS A 31 -16.85 -7.62 -2.29
C HIS A 31 -18.15 -7.13 -2.97
N GLU A 32 -19.09 -6.57 -2.20
CA GLU A 32 -20.30 -5.95 -2.78
C GLU A 32 -19.94 -4.66 -3.52
N VAL A 33 -19.02 -3.85 -2.98
CA VAL A 33 -18.54 -2.62 -3.61
C VAL A 33 -17.87 -2.92 -4.95
N PHE A 34 -17.04 -3.97 -5.03
CA PHE A 34 -16.43 -4.44 -6.27
C PHE A 34 -17.38 -5.23 -7.18
N GLY A 35 -18.48 -5.75 -6.64
CA GLY A 35 -19.44 -6.58 -7.38
C GLY A 35 -18.90 -7.97 -7.73
N ASN A 36 -17.88 -8.47 -7.01
CA ASN A 36 -17.26 -9.77 -7.22
C ASN A 36 -16.56 -10.26 -5.94
N ASN A 37 -16.09 -11.52 -5.96
CA ASN A 37 -15.38 -12.16 -4.84
C ASN A 37 -13.87 -12.34 -5.10
N ASN A 38 -13.28 -11.53 -5.94
CA ASN A 38 -11.84 -11.57 -6.19
C ASN A 38 -11.05 -11.15 -4.93
N PRO A 39 -9.82 -11.64 -4.75
CA PRO A 39 -8.95 -11.23 -3.66
C PRO A 39 -8.79 -9.70 -3.62
N ILE A 40 -8.69 -9.15 -2.41
CA ILE A 40 -8.53 -7.71 -2.20
C ILE A 40 -7.11 -7.40 -1.75
N HIS A 41 -6.40 -6.66 -2.57
CA HIS A 41 -5.07 -6.16 -2.29
C HIS A 41 -5.12 -4.66 -1.97
N VAL A 42 -4.41 -4.24 -0.94
CA VAL A 42 -4.41 -2.84 -0.49
C VAL A 42 -3.02 -2.24 -0.58
N GLU A 43 -2.88 -1.06 -1.21
CA GLU A 43 -1.65 -0.27 -1.14
C GLU A 43 -1.84 0.88 -0.14
N ILE A 44 -1.07 0.89 0.94
CA ILE A 44 -1.08 1.96 1.93
C ILE A 44 -0.02 3.01 1.60
N GLY A 45 -0.46 4.28 1.50
CA GLY A 45 0.37 5.36 1.01
C GLY A 45 0.58 5.30 -0.51
N CYS A 46 -0.48 5.02 -1.28
CA CYS A 46 -0.40 4.80 -2.73
C CYS A 46 0.11 6.02 -3.53
N GLY A 47 0.25 7.16 -2.88
CA GLY A 47 0.77 8.36 -3.49
C GLY A 47 -0.07 8.79 -4.69
N LYS A 48 0.58 8.96 -5.86
CA LYS A 48 -0.10 9.33 -7.11
C LYS A 48 -0.67 8.14 -7.88
N GLY A 49 -0.76 6.96 -7.25
CA GLY A 49 -1.50 5.81 -7.72
C GLY A 49 -0.89 5.01 -8.88
N ARG A 50 0.37 5.28 -9.30
CA ARG A 50 0.96 4.57 -10.45
C ARG A 50 1.04 3.06 -10.20
N PHE A 51 1.53 2.65 -9.05
CA PHE A 51 1.70 1.24 -8.73
C PHE A 51 0.33 0.54 -8.68
N VAL A 52 -0.59 1.03 -7.85
CA VAL A 52 -1.90 0.40 -7.66
C VAL A 52 -2.72 0.36 -8.95
N SER A 53 -2.69 1.42 -9.79
CA SER A 53 -3.40 1.43 -11.07
C SER A 53 -2.81 0.45 -12.08
N GLN A 54 -1.48 0.33 -12.16
CA GLN A 54 -0.83 -0.63 -13.05
C GLN A 54 -1.00 -2.08 -12.57
N MET A 55 -1.01 -2.32 -11.25
CA MET A 55 -1.34 -3.62 -10.68
C MET A 55 -2.76 -4.04 -11.07
N ALA A 56 -3.72 -3.14 -10.95
CA ALA A 56 -5.11 -3.41 -11.32
C ALA A 56 -5.28 -3.71 -12.82
N LEU A 57 -4.52 -3.03 -13.68
CA LEU A 57 -4.49 -3.34 -15.13
C LEU A 57 -3.86 -4.70 -15.44
N ALA A 58 -2.76 -5.03 -14.76
CA ALA A 58 -2.02 -6.27 -15.00
C ALA A 58 -2.75 -7.51 -14.45
N HIS A 59 -3.59 -7.35 -13.42
CA HIS A 59 -4.26 -8.43 -12.71
C HIS A 59 -5.76 -8.14 -12.57
N PRO A 60 -6.56 -8.32 -13.63
CA PRO A 60 -8.00 -8.01 -13.62
C PRO A 60 -8.83 -8.94 -12.72
N ASP A 61 -8.26 -10.04 -12.28
CA ASP A 61 -8.82 -11.03 -11.35
C ASP A 61 -8.54 -10.69 -9.86
N ILE A 62 -7.94 -9.55 -9.58
CA ILE A 62 -7.66 -9.04 -8.24
C ILE A 62 -8.27 -7.65 -8.08
N ASN A 63 -8.89 -7.39 -6.94
CA ASN A 63 -9.40 -6.08 -6.57
C ASN A 63 -8.33 -5.28 -5.83
N TYR A 64 -8.26 -3.98 -6.09
CA TYR A 64 -7.26 -3.11 -5.49
C TYR A 64 -7.89 -1.92 -4.77
N VAL A 65 -7.40 -1.63 -3.57
CA VAL A 65 -7.74 -0.42 -2.83
C VAL A 65 -6.48 0.39 -2.56
N GLY A 66 -6.42 1.61 -3.07
CA GLY A 66 -5.33 2.55 -2.80
C GLY A 66 -5.70 3.53 -1.69
N ILE A 67 -4.87 3.61 -0.65
CA ILE A 67 -5.06 4.52 0.50
C ILE A 67 -4.00 5.62 0.48
N GLU A 68 -4.44 6.88 0.52
CA GLU A 68 -3.55 8.04 0.63
C GLU A 68 -4.27 9.16 1.40
N ARG A 69 -3.58 9.81 2.35
CA ARG A 69 -4.19 10.85 3.17
C ARG A 69 -4.18 12.26 2.57
N GLN A 70 -3.28 12.52 1.61
CA GLN A 70 -3.09 13.86 1.04
C GLN A 70 -4.03 14.10 -0.13
N THR A 71 -4.98 15.05 0.02
CA THR A 71 -6.00 15.41 -0.97
C THR A 71 -5.45 15.58 -2.39
N THR A 72 -4.45 16.42 -2.58
CA THR A 72 -3.89 16.67 -3.92
C THR A 72 -3.22 15.43 -4.50
N VAL A 73 -2.62 14.60 -3.67
CA VAL A 73 -1.86 13.42 -4.12
C VAL A 73 -2.83 12.34 -4.60
N ILE A 74 -3.85 12.05 -3.80
CA ILE A 74 -4.85 11.04 -4.17
C ILE A 74 -5.74 11.50 -5.33
N ALA A 75 -6.00 12.81 -5.47
CA ALA A 75 -6.72 13.35 -6.63
C ALA A 75 -5.93 13.15 -7.95
N ILE A 76 -4.59 13.23 -7.88
CA ILE A 76 -3.74 12.87 -9.03
C ILE A 76 -3.85 11.36 -9.31
N ALA A 77 -3.92 10.53 -8.27
CA ALA A 77 -4.11 9.09 -8.42
C ALA A 77 -5.46 8.77 -9.07
N ALA A 78 -6.53 9.42 -8.63
CA ALA A 78 -7.88 9.24 -9.17
C ALA A 78 -7.95 9.54 -10.67
N ARG A 79 -7.31 10.62 -11.12
CA ARG A 79 -7.21 10.97 -12.56
C ARG A 79 -6.40 9.99 -13.41
N ARG A 80 -5.60 9.14 -12.79
CA ARG A 80 -4.77 8.14 -13.49
C ARG A 80 -5.54 6.88 -13.85
N ILE A 81 -6.58 6.58 -13.10
CA ILE A 81 -7.38 5.37 -13.29
C ILE A 81 -8.23 5.55 -14.55
N GLU A 82 -8.13 4.59 -15.47
CA GLU A 82 -8.95 4.55 -16.67
C GLU A 82 -10.42 4.33 -16.30
N GLU A 83 -11.32 4.96 -17.05
CA GLU A 83 -12.73 4.96 -16.71
C GLU A 83 -13.36 3.55 -16.68
N GLU A 84 -12.85 2.65 -17.50
CA GLU A 84 -13.33 1.28 -17.63
C GLU A 84 -12.81 0.33 -16.55
N GLN A 85 -11.78 0.73 -15.78
CA GLN A 85 -11.26 -0.10 -14.70
C GLN A 85 -12.28 -0.24 -13.57
N LYS A 86 -12.68 -1.47 -13.27
CA LYS A 86 -13.68 -1.78 -12.24
C LYS A 86 -13.11 -2.41 -10.98
N ASN A 87 -11.85 -2.86 -11.06
CA ASN A 87 -11.17 -3.58 -10.00
C ASN A 87 -10.24 -2.69 -9.16
N ILE A 88 -10.50 -1.39 -9.12
CA ILE A 88 -9.71 -0.44 -8.33
C ILE A 88 -10.58 0.67 -7.74
N PHE A 89 -10.40 0.92 -6.44
CA PHE A 89 -10.93 2.08 -5.75
C PHE A 89 -9.83 2.77 -4.94
N LEU A 90 -10.05 4.05 -4.68
CA LEU A 90 -9.18 4.87 -3.84
C LEU A 90 -9.96 5.43 -2.65
N THR A 91 -9.29 5.61 -1.52
CA THR A 91 -9.90 6.26 -0.36
C THR A 91 -8.92 7.19 0.34
N GLN A 92 -9.43 8.38 0.72
CA GLN A 92 -8.64 9.41 1.40
C GLN A 92 -8.75 9.25 2.91
N VAL A 93 -7.95 8.37 3.49
CA VAL A 93 -7.99 8.10 4.94
C VAL A 93 -6.59 7.93 5.52
N ASP A 94 -6.51 7.92 6.85
CA ASP A 94 -5.27 7.60 7.56
C ASP A 94 -5.19 6.09 7.84
N VAL A 95 -4.03 5.50 7.55
CA VAL A 95 -3.77 4.08 7.77
C VAL A 95 -3.83 3.67 9.25
N GLU A 96 -3.68 4.62 10.18
CA GLU A 96 -3.80 4.34 11.62
C GLU A 96 -5.19 3.78 12.00
N ASN A 97 -6.22 4.01 11.19
CA ASN A 97 -7.60 3.55 11.39
C ASN A 97 -8.01 2.40 10.47
N LEU A 98 -7.06 1.64 9.93
CA LEU A 98 -7.34 0.60 8.92
C LEU A 98 -8.39 -0.43 9.40
N GLU A 99 -8.41 -0.74 10.69
CA GLU A 99 -9.42 -1.62 11.32
C GLU A 99 -10.86 -1.08 11.26
N SER A 100 -11.04 0.24 11.03
CA SER A 100 -12.36 0.84 10.82
C SER A 100 -12.88 0.66 9.40
N TYR A 101 -12.00 0.38 8.43
CA TYR A 101 -12.32 0.33 7.01
C TYR A 101 -12.45 -1.07 6.45
N PHE A 102 -11.84 -2.06 7.10
CA PHE A 102 -11.88 -3.46 6.68
C PHE A 102 -12.28 -4.37 7.82
N GLU A 103 -13.08 -5.38 7.50
CA GLU A 103 -13.41 -6.48 8.41
C GLU A 103 -12.25 -7.49 8.42
N VAL A 104 -12.22 -8.32 9.46
CA VAL A 104 -11.21 -9.38 9.59
C VAL A 104 -11.31 -10.34 8.40
N GLY A 105 -10.20 -10.53 7.70
CA GLY A 105 -10.11 -11.42 6.54
C GLY A 105 -10.56 -10.82 5.21
N GLU A 106 -10.89 -9.53 5.14
CA GLU A 106 -11.23 -8.88 3.87
C GLU A 106 -9.99 -8.54 3.01
N ILE A 107 -8.81 -8.45 3.61
CA ILE A 107 -7.57 -8.10 2.89
C ILE A 107 -6.75 -9.38 2.69
N ASP A 108 -6.36 -9.65 1.45
CA ASP A 108 -5.49 -10.78 1.11
C ASP A 108 -4.00 -10.38 1.07
N ARG A 109 -3.69 -9.13 0.71
CA ARG A 109 -2.30 -8.62 0.66
C ARG A 109 -2.22 -7.12 0.89
N LEU A 110 -1.18 -6.70 1.63
CA LEU A 110 -0.78 -5.30 1.75
C LEU A 110 0.49 -5.00 0.97
N TYR A 111 0.49 -3.84 0.30
CA TYR A 111 1.69 -3.24 -0.28
C TYR A 111 2.08 -2.00 0.51
N ILE A 112 3.35 -1.91 0.88
CA ILE A 112 3.96 -0.76 1.56
C ILE A 112 5.14 -0.32 0.70
N ASN A 113 4.92 0.67 -0.17
CA ASN A 113 5.92 1.13 -1.12
C ASN A 113 6.41 2.53 -0.74
N PHE A 114 7.72 2.68 -0.44
CA PHE A 114 8.39 3.98 -0.22
C PHE A 114 7.72 4.88 0.83
N CYS A 115 7.25 4.27 1.91
CA CYS A 115 6.69 5.00 3.03
C CYS A 115 7.73 5.86 3.74
N ASP A 116 7.25 6.86 4.52
CA ASP A 116 8.11 7.77 5.27
C ASP A 116 9.04 7.02 6.24
N PRO A 117 10.37 7.23 6.18
CA PRO A 117 11.34 6.48 6.98
C PRO A 117 11.42 6.92 8.45
N TRP A 118 10.88 8.09 8.81
CA TRP A 118 10.90 8.65 10.16
C TRP A 118 12.27 8.45 10.86
N PRO A 119 13.33 9.17 10.46
CA PRO A 119 14.71 8.84 10.81
C PRO A 119 15.04 8.98 12.31
N LYS A 120 14.27 9.77 13.05
CA LYS A 120 14.52 9.99 14.49
C LYS A 120 13.97 8.82 15.30
N LYS A 121 14.76 8.29 16.26
CA LYS A 121 14.35 7.16 17.15
C LYS A 121 13.00 7.39 17.82
N LYS A 122 12.71 8.61 18.30
CA LYS A 122 11.44 8.97 18.94
C LYS A 122 10.21 8.89 17.99
N GLN A 123 10.44 8.81 16.69
CA GLN A 123 9.40 8.73 15.66
C GLN A 123 9.23 7.30 15.13
N ALA A 124 10.00 6.32 15.62
CA ALA A 124 9.95 4.94 15.13
C ALA A 124 8.54 4.35 15.11
N LYS A 125 7.69 4.72 16.08
CA LYS A 125 6.28 4.29 16.17
C LYS A 125 5.40 4.72 14.97
N ARG A 126 5.88 5.68 14.15
CA ARG A 126 5.19 6.16 12.94
C ARG A 126 5.54 5.36 11.69
N ARG A 127 6.58 4.51 11.76
CA ARG A 127 6.97 3.66 10.63
C ARG A 127 5.89 2.61 10.41
N LEU A 128 5.44 2.43 9.18
CA LEU A 128 4.39 1.47 8.85
C LEU A 128 4.79 0.00 9.06
N THR A 129 6.07 -0.26 9.29
CA THR A 129 6.61 -1.58 9.66
C THR A 129 6.92 -1.71 11.16
N HIS A 130 6.57 -0.72 11.99
CA HIS A 130 6.71 -0.82 13.45
C HIS A 130 5.74 -1.85 14.02
N LYS A 131 6.12 -2.54 15.09
CA LYS A 131 5.33 -3.60 15.76
C LYS A 131 3.86 -3.25 15.97
N ASN A 132 3.53 -1.99 16.30
CA ASN A 132 2.14 -1.59 16.53
C ASN A 132 1.29 -1.74 15.26
N PHE A 133 1.86 -1.40 14.10
CA PHE A 133 1.22 -1.61 12.80
C PHE A 133 1.19 -3.10 12.44
N LEU A 134 2.28 -3.83 12.67
CA LEU A 134 2.33 -5.26 12.38
C LEU A 134 1.26 -6.04 13.17
N GLU A 135 1.05 -5.70 14.44
CA GLU A 135 -0.02 -6.29 15.25
C GLU A 135 -1.43 -5.89 14.76
N MET A 136 -1.62 -4.65 14.33
CA MET A 136 -2.86 -4.22 13.69
C MET A 136 -3.11 -5.01 12.40
N TYR A 137 -2.09 -5.16 11.54
CA TYR A 137 -2.22 -5.94 10.30
C TYR A 137 -2.62 -7.39 10.58
N LYS A 138 -1.98 -8.08 11.56
CA LYS A 138 -2.39 -9.44 11.95
C LYS A 138 -3.87 -9.53 12.32
N ARG A 139 -4.39 -8.54 13.07
CA ARG A 139 -5.80 -8.53 13.45
C ARG A 139 -6.73 -8.39 12.26
N ILE A 140 -6.39 -7.51 11.30
CA ILE A 140 -7.21 -7.27 10.09
C ILE A 140 -7.17 -8.48 9.16
N PHE A 141 -6.02 -9.11 8.98
CA PHE A 141 -5.89 -10.30 8.16
C PHE A 141 -6.57 -11.54 8.80
N GLY A 142 -6.53 -11.65 10.11
CA GLY A 142 -7.13 -12.73 10.86
C GLY A 142 -6.30 -14.00 10.94
N GLU A 143 -6.30 -14.82 9.88
CA GLU A 143 -5.63 -16.14 9.89
C GLU A 143 -4.27 -16.11 9.19
N LYS A 144 -4.17 -15.42 8.06
CA LYS A 144 -2.96 -15.32 7.25
C LYS A 144 -2.77 -13.89 6.79
N ALA A 145 -1.55 -13.39 6.89
CA ALA A 145 -1.18 -12.06 6.44
C ALA A 145 -0.05 -12.12 5.44
N GLU A 146 -0.12 -11.26 4.41
CA GLU A 146 0.93 -11.10 3.41
C GLU A 146 1.22 -9.62 3.18
N ILE A 147 2.48 -9.23 3.34
CA ILE A 147 2.93 -7.84 3.17
C ILE A 147 4.12 -7.82 2.21
N PHE A 148 3.98 -7.02 1.14
CA PHE A 148 5.08 -6.72 0.22
C PHE A 148 5.61 -5.32 0.52
N PHE A 149 6.89 -5.23 0.81
CA PHE A 149 7.52 -4.00 1.23
C PHE A 149 8.68 -3.62 0.32
N LYS A 150 8.69 -2.36 -0.14
CA LYS A 150 9.80 -1.76 -0.91
C LYS A 150 10.20 -0.41 -0.33
N THR A 151 11.50 -0.13 -0.31
CA THR A 151 12.07 1.17 0.09
C THR A 151 13.45 1.38 -0.51
N ASP A 152 13.85 2.64 -0.74
CA ASP A 152 15.22 3.05 -1.04
C ASP A 152 16.02 3.38 0.23
N ASN A 153 15.35 3.42 1.39
CA ASN A 153 15.96 3.79 2.66
C ASN A 153 16.50 2.58 3.40
N ARG A 154 17.81 2.40 3.38
CA ARG A 154 18.50 1.29 4.03
C ARG A 154 18.17 1.17 5.52
N ASN A 155 18.20 2.29 6.26
CA ASN A 155 17.94 2.27 7.70
C ASN A 155 16.50 1.83 8.02
N LEU A 156 15.52 2.24 7.18
CA LEU A 156 14.16 1.75 7.31
C LEU A 156 14.06 0.27 6.98
N PHE A 157 14.79 -0.19 5.95
CA PHE A 157 14.79 -1.59 5.57
C PHE A 157 15.38 -2.49 6.67
N GLU A 158 16.55 -2.13 7.24
CA GLU A 158 17.16 -2.84 8.36
C GLU A 158 16.23 -2.89 9.57
N PHE A 159 15.62 -1.76 9.95
CA PHE A 159 14.60 -1.71 11.00
C PHE A 159 13.41 -2.63 10.70
N SER A 160 12.94 -2.64 9.46
CA SER A 160 11.78 -3.45 9.06
C SER A 160 12.08 -4.95 9.13
N LEU A 161 13.29 -5.37 8.73
CA LEU A 161 13.74 -6.76 8.89
C LEU A 161 13.66 -7.20 10.35
N GLU A 162 14.21 -6.38 11.27
CA GLU A 162 14.17 -6.65 12.71
C GLU A 162 12.74 -6.71 13.26
N GLU A 163 11.89 -5.74 12.90
CA GLU A 163 10.49 -5.71 13.38
C GLU A 163 9.69 -6.90 12.89
N PHE A 164 9.77 -7.25 11.62
CA PHE A 164 9.08 -8.42 11.08
C PHE A 164 9.53 -9.71 11.78
N CYS A 165 10.85 -9.95 11.87
CA CYS A 165 11.40 -11.14 12.53
C CYS A 165 11.00 -11.23 14.00
N ASN A 166 11.14 -10.13 14.75
CA ASN A 166 10.84 -10.08 16.19
C ASN A 166 9.35 -10.25 16.50
N ASN A 167 8.48 -10.00 15.52
CA ASN A 167 7.03 -10.16 15.67
C ASN A 167 6.47 -11.41 14.96
N GLY A 168 7.32 -12.40 14.68
CA GLY A 168 6.90 -13.72 14.21
C GLY A 168 6.47 -13.81 12.75
N TRP A 169 6.91 -12.84 11.92
CA TRP A 169 6.72 -12.92 10.48
C TRP A 169 7.85 -13.73 9.83
N LYS A 170 7.50 -14.52 8.83
CA LYS A 170 8.46 -15.19 7.95
C LYS A 170 8.80 -14.25 6.80
N LEU A 171 10.08 -14.11 6.50
CA LEU A 171 10.56 -13.29 5.39
C LEU A 171 10.94 -14.15 4.20
N GLY A 172 10.58 -13.69 3.02
CA GLY A 172 10.91 -14.30 1.74
C GLY A 172 11.27 -13.25 0.69
N ASN A 173 11.81 -13.68 -0.42
CA ASN A 173 12.11 -12.86 -1.59
C ASN A 173 12.81 -11.53 -1.25
N ILE A 174 13.81 -11.61 -0.33
CA ILE A 174 14.59 -10.46 0.11
C ILE A 174 15.55 -10.07 -1.01
N SER A 175 15.48 -8.81 -1.44
CA SER A 175 16.45 -8.21 -2.35
C SER A 175 17.04 -6.94 -1.74
N LEU A 176 18.37 -6.82 -1.80
CA LEU A 176 19.10 -5.61 -1.41
C LEU A 176 19.32 -4.67 -2.59
N ASP A 177 19.01 -5.12 -3.81
CA ASP A 177 19.04 -4.34 -5.03
C ASP A 177 18.07 -4.96 -6.04
N LEU A 178 16.81 -4.54 -5.96
CA LEU A 178 15.69 -5.12 -6.72
C LEU A 178 15.92 -5.09 -8.24
N HIS A 179 16.49 -3.98 -8.75
CA HIS A 179 16.67 -3.78 -10.19
C HIS A 179 17.86 -4.55 -10.77
N ASN A 180 18.76 -5.06 -9.92
CA ASN A 180 19.86 -5.93 -10.30
C ASN A 180 19.65 -7.38 -9.77
N SER A 181 18.40 -7.74 -9.47
CA SER A 181 18.01 -9.08 -9.01
C SER A 181 17.18 -9.83 -10.05
N ASP A 182 16.99 -11.13 -9.85
CA ASP A 182 16.16 -12.00 -10.69
C ASP A 182 14.65 -11.85 -10.41
N CYS A 183 14.23 -10.75 -9.81
CA CYS A 183 12.82 -10.49 -9.48
C CYS A 183 12.06 -10.09 -10.74
N GLU A 184 11.30 -11.02 -11.30
CA GLU A 184 10.44 -10.77 -12.45
C GLU A 184 9.10 -10.10 -12.03
N GLY A 185 8.46 -9.41 -12.98
CA GLY A 185 7.11 -8.85 -12.81
C GLY A 185 7.02 -7.65 -11.85
N ASN A 186 8.15 -7.01 -11.53
CA ASN A 186 8.11 -5.82 -10.69
C ASN A 186 7.43 -4.63 -11.36
N ILE A 187 6.32 -4.18 -10.80
CA ILE A 187 5.67 -2.92 -11.20
C ILE A 187 6.25 -1.79 -10.36
N MET A 188 6.79 -0.76 -11.05
CA MET A 188 7.46 0.36 -10.40
C MET A 188 6.49 1.46 -9.97
N THR A 189 6.73 2.05 -8.80
CA THR A 189 6.16 3.35 -8.46
C THR A 189 6.87 4.49 -9.23
N GLU A 190 6.29 5.70 -9.29
CA GLU A 190 7.00 6.88 -9.82
C GLU A 190 8.26 7.21 -9.03
N TYR A 191 8.21 6.93 -7.73
CA TYR A 191 9.34 7.16 -6.83
C TYR A 191 10.47 6.19 -7.13
N GLU A 192 10.14 4.91 -7.29
CA GLU A 192 11.07 3.84 -7.64
C GLU A 192 11.82 4.13 -8.94
N GLU A 193 11.09 4.42 -10.02
CA GLU A 193 11.69 4.78 -11.31
C GLU A 193 12.68 5.95 -11.20
N LYS A 194 12.29 7.00 -10.47
CA LYS A 194 13.14 8.17 -10.27
C LYS A 194 14.46 7.87 -9.53
N PHE A 195 14.46 6.95 -8.57
CA PHE A 195 15.63 6.67 -7.75
C PHE A 195 16.47 5.55 -8.34
N SER A 196 15.85 4.50 -8.90
CA SER A 196 16.57 3.44 -9.63
C SER A 196 17.30 3.97 -10.87
N SER A 197 16.69 4.91 -11.61
CA SER A 197 17.38 5.58 -12.75
C SER A 197 18.62 6.37 -12.37
N LYS A 198 18.82 6.65 -11.07
CA LYS A 198 20.02 7.28 -10.52
C LYS A 198 21.03 6.27 -9.95
N GLY A 199 20.80 4.98 -10.17
CA GLY A 199 21.63 3.91 -9.64
C GLY A 199 21.48 3.67 -8.12
N MET A 200 20.41 4.18 -7.51
CA MET A 200 20.14 3.90 -6.10
C MET A 200 19.48 2.52 -5.95
N PRO A 201 20.00 1.67 -5.05
CA PRO A 201 19.41 0.36 -4.83
C PRO A 201 18.01 0.48 -4.22
N ILE A 202 17.12 -0.39 -4.64
CA ILE A 202 15.79 -0.54 -4.05
C ILE A 202 15.78 -1.85 -3.25
N TYR A 203 15.47 -1.74 -1.98
CA TYR A 203 15.33 -2.87 -1.07
C TYR A 203 13.89 -3.40 -1.13
N ARG A 204 13.74 -4.72 -1.16
CA ARG A 204 12.45 -5.41 -1.22
C ARG A 204 12.44 -6.61 -0.27
N LEU A 205 11.31 -6.90 0.31
CA LEU A 205 11.00 -8.16 0.98
C LEU A 205 9.51 -8.50 0.85
N GLU A 206 9.21 -9.76 1.01
CA GLU A 206 7.88 -10.29 1.27
C GLU A 206 7.84 -10.84 2.69
N ALA A 207 6.81 -10.49 3.43
CA ALA A 207 6.60 -10.96 4.79
C ALA A 207 5.27 -11.68 4.88
N THR A 208 5.28 -12.89 5.45
CA THR A 208 4.08 -13.70 5.67
C THR A 208 3.93 -14.03 7.14
N TRP A 209 2.70 -14.07 7.61
CA TRP A 209 2.37 -14.50 8.95
C TRP A 209 1.14 -15.41 8.91
N GLU A 210 1.13 -16.45 9.74
CA GLU A 210 0.00 -17.34 9.94
C GLU A 210 -0.26 -17.43 11.45
N LYS A 211 -1.53 -17.42 11.79
CA LYS A 211 -1.97 -17.61 13.17
C LYS A 211 -1.67 -19.05 13.62
N ALA A 212 -1.05 -19.17 14.79
CA ALA A 212 -0.68 -20.46 15.39
C ALA A 212 -1.92 -21.21 15.89
#